data_429f1ef9beebd72661edbc92fb00198e
#
_entry.id   429f1ef9beebd72661edbc92fb00198e
#
_cell.length_a   1.000
_cell.length_b   1.000
_cell.length_c   1.000
_cell.angle_alpha   90.00
_cell.angle_beta   90.00
_cell.angle_gamma   90.00
#
_symmetry.space_group_name_H-M   'P 1'
#
loop_
_entity.id
_entity.type
_entity.pdbx_description
1 polymer ?
#
loop_
_entity_poly.entity_id
_entity_poly.type
_entity_poly.pdbx_seq_one_letter_code
_entity_poly.pdbx_strand_id
1 'polypeptide(L)'
;MGNKAKHKGVRTIMATIDVTEENFEETVTGEGITLVDAWADWCGPCKRFAPVFEKASEEHTDATFAKLDTEANQGLASALEIQSIPTLMIFRDGILVFREAGALPPAALEDLLKQVKDLDMEEVRRQVEEQNAQG
;
A
#
# COMPACT_ATOMS: atom_id res chain seq x y z
N MET A 1 -19.07 -4.14 -22.44
CA MET A 1 -19.02 -4.15 -22.06
C MET A 1 -18.98 -4.51 -21.42
N GLY A 2 -19.08 -4.63 -21.37
CA GLY A 2 -19.10 -4.74 -20.76
C GLY A 2 -19.17 -5.13 -20.00
N ASN A 3 -19.17 -5.40 -20.02
CA ASN A 3 -19.31 -5.67 -19.32
C ASN A 3 -19.08 -5.64 -18.57
N LYS A 4 -18.75 -5.26 -18.61
CA LYS A 4 -18.70 -5.02 -17.81
C LYS A 4 -19.20 -4.90 -17.00
N ALA A 5 -19.73 -4.90 -17.01
CA ALA A 5 -20.26 -4.69 -16.35
C ALA A 5 -20.84 -5.13 -15.81
N LYS A 6 -20.89 -5.61 -15.84
CA LYS A 6 -21.40 -5.94 -15.37
C LYS A 6 -21.45 -6.53 -14.56
N HIS A 7 -20.99 -6.75 -14.46
CA HIS A 7 -21.02 -6.99 -13.42
C HIS A 7 -21.36 -6.44 -12.63
N LYS A 8 -21.93 -6.06 -12.78
CA LYS A 8 -22.25 -5.42 -12.20
C LYS A 8 -22.85 -5.37 -11.17
N GLY A 9 -23.13 -5.35 -11.01
CA GLY A 9 -23.66 -5.05 -9.96
C GLY A 9 -23.43 -5.48 -8.74
N VAL A 10 -23.15 -5.88 -8.66
CA VAL A 10 -22.94 -6.26 -7.65
C VAL A 10 -21.91 -6.52 -7.29
N ARG A 11 -21.43 -6.39 -7.03
CA ARG A 11 -20.38 -6.73 -6.65
C ARG A 11 -19.84 -6.11 -5.63
N THR A 12 -19.29 -6.69 -4.75
CA THR A 12 -18.43 -6.12 -3.86
C THR A 12 -17.28 -5.77 -4.56
N ILE A 13 -16.97 -4.57 -4.50
CA ILE A 13 -15.88 -4.13 -5.20
C ILE A 13 -14.78 -3.97 -4.28
N MET A 14 -13.82 -4.84 -4.37
CA MET A 14 -12.57 -4.62 -3.71
C MET A 14 -11.72 -3.83 -4.67
N ALA A 15 -11.32 -2.66 -4.24
CA ALA A 15 -10.55 -1.76 -5.09
C ALA A 15 -9.04 -1.96 -4.90
N THR A 16 -8.63 -3.10 -4.35
CA THR A 16 -7.21 -3.42 -4.20
C THR A 16 -6.69 -4.12 -5.43
N ILE A 17 -5.40 -3.95 -5.68
CA ILE A 17 -4.70 -4.67 -6.75
C ILE A 17 -3.61 -5.54 -6.14
N ASP A 18 -3.20 -6.56 -6.86
CA ASP A 18 -2.11 -7.42 -6.41
C ASP A 18 -0.80 -6.92 -7.01
N VAL A 19 0.24 -6.80 -6.18
CA VAL A 19 1.58 -6.49 -6.69
C VAL A 19 2.44 -7.73 -6.62
N THR A 20 3.32 -7.85 -7.61
CA THR A 20 4.23 -8.96 -7.74
C THR A 20 5.62 -8.41 -8.00
N GLU A 21 6.58 -9.32 -8.10
CA GLU A 21 7.94 -8.93 -8.45
C GLU A 21 8.00 -8.21 -9.79
N GLU A 22 7.06 -8.52 -10.68
CA GLU A 22 7.07 -7.96 -12.03
C GLU A 22 6.52 -6.54 -12.09
N ASN A 23 5.54 -6.20 -11.24
CA ASN A 23 4.85 -4.91 -11.36
C ASN A 23 5.06 -3.99 -10.16
N PHE A 24 5.85 -4.41 -9.16
CA PHE A 24 5.98 -3.64 -7.93
C PHE A 24 6.57 -2.24 -8.21
N GLU A 25 7.67 -2.20 -8.95
CA GLU A 25 8.36 -0.94 -9.15
C GLU A 25 7.47 0.07 -9.86
N GLU A 26 6.81 -0.34 -10.94
CA GLU A 26 5.97 0.62 -11.65
C GLU A 26 4.76 1.03 -10.82
N THR A 27 4.27 0.13 -9.94
CA THR A 27 3.12 0.44 -9.11
C THR A 27 3.46 1.51 -8.07
N VAL A 28 4.63 1.43 -7.43
CA VAL A 28 4.96 2.31 -6.32
C VAL A 28 5.66 3.60 -6.75
N THR A 29 6.15 3.68 -7.99
CA THR A 29 6.88 4.87 -8.44
C THR A 29 5.97 5.89 -9.11
N GLY A 30 4.69 5.60 -9.29
CA GLY A 30 3.76 6.54 -9.91
C GLY A 30 3.49 7.74 -9.00
N GLU A 31 2.89 8.75 -9.60
CA GLU A 31 2.47 9.92 -8.83
C GLU A 31 1.31 9.57 -7.92
N GLY A 32 1.19 10.30 -6.83
CA GLY A 32 0.12 10.11 -5.88
C GLY A 32 0.50 9.15 -4.78
N ILE A 33 -0.52 8.61 -4.13
CA ILE A 33 -0.32 7.77 -2.94
C ILE A 33 -0.55 6.32 -3.31
N THR A 34 0.39 5.45 -2.91
CA THR A 34 0.28 4.01 -3.07
C THR A 34 0.53 3.36 -1.72
N LEU A 35 -0.43 2.55 -1.28
CA LEU A 35 -0.28 1.77 -0.04
C LEU A 35 -0.03 0.33 -0.42
N VAL A 36 0.89 -0.32 0.30
CA VAL A 36 1.20 -1.73 0.07
C VAL A 36 1.02 -2.48 1.38
N ASP A 37 0.14 -3.47 1.37
CA ASP A 37 -0.12 -4.35 2.50
C ASP A 37 0.58 -5.68 2.24
N ALA A 38 1.68 -5.92 2.95
CA ALA A 38 2.40 -7.20 2.85
C ALA A 38 1.76 -8.19 3.80
N TRP A 39 1.34 -9.34 3.28
CA TRP A 39 0.51 -10.27 4.02
C TRP A 39 0.85 -11.71 3.67
N ALA A 40 0.28 -12.64 4.43
CA ALA A 40 0.31 -14.06 4.10
C ALA A 40 -0.99 -14.70 4.55
N ASP A 41 -1.35 -15.78 3.90
CA ASP A 41 -2.65 -16.43 4.12
C ASP A 41 -2.79 -17.01 5.52
N TRP A 42 -1.66 -17.46 6.11
CA TRP A 42 -1.68 -18.09 7.43
C TRP A 42 -1.63 -17.08 8.58
N CYS A 43 -1.55 -15.81 8.29
CA CYS A 43 -1.27 -14.77 9.28
C CYS A 43 -2.58 -14.22 9.86
N GLY A 44 -2.81 -14.43 11.16
CA GLY A 44 -4.03 -13.96 11.82
C GLY A 44 -4.21 -12.46 11.79
N PRO A 45 -3.18 -11.67 12.20
CA PRO A 45 -3.31 -10.22 12.13
C PRO A 45 -3.53 -9.70 10.72
N CYS A 46 -2.97 -10.39 9.70
CA CYS A 46 -3.22 -10.01 8.31
C CYS A 46 -4.70 -10.14 7.96
N LYS A 47 -5.34 -11.21 8.46
CA LYS A 47 -6.76 -11.42 8.20
C LYS A 47 -7.63 -10.37 8.87
N ARG A 48 -7.19 -9.88 10.03
CA ARG A 48 -7.91 -8.80 10.70
C ARG A 48 -7.74 -7.47 9.98
N PHE A 49 -6.56 -7.25 9.39
CA PHE A 49 -6.28 -6.00 8.70
C PHE A 49 -6.90 -5.96 7.29
N ALA A 50 -7.09 -7.11 6.66
CA ALA A 50 -7.57 -7.17 5.28
C ALA A 50 -8.87 -6.38 5.06
N PRO A 51 -9.92 -6.56 5.89
CA PRO A 51 -11.14 -5.78 5.65
C PRO A 51 -10.95 -4.29 5.90
N VAL A 52 -10.06 -3.91 6.82
CA VAL A 52 -9.77 -2.49 7.05
C VAL A 52 -9.14 -1.87 5.81
N PHE A 53 -8.17 -2.56 5.23
CA PHE A 53 -7.45 -2.11 4.05
C PHE A 53 -8.39 -2.05 2.84
N GLU A 54 -9.20 -3.09 2.67
CA GLU A 54 -10.12 -3.16 1.53
C GLU A 54 -11.20 -2.09 1.60
N LYS A 55 -11.74 -1.84 2.81
CA LYS A 55 -12.73 -0.78 2.94
C LYS A 55 -12.14 0.58 2.64
N ALA A 56 -10.93 0.84 3.12
CA ALA A 56 -10.26 2.11 2.83
C ALA A 56 -10.04 2.27 1.33
N SER A 57 -9.73 1.18 0.62
CA SER A 57 -9.51 1.24 -0.82
C SER A 57 -10.76 1.66 -1.57
N GLU A 58 -11.94 1.29 -1.06
CA GLU A 58 -13.18 1.67 -1.69
C GLU A 58 -13.54 3.13 -1.44
N GLU A 59 -13.08 3.67 -0.31
CA GLU A 59 -13.38 5.04 0.07
C GLU A 59 -12.38 6.05 -0.46
N HIS A 60 -11.14 5.64 -0.67
CA HIS A 60 -10.06 6.54 -1.10
C HIS A 60 -9.65 6.19 -2.53
N THR A 61 -10.52 6.52 -3.48
CA THR A 61 -10.30 6.16 -4.87
C THR A 61 -9.19 6.99 -5.51
N ASP A 62 -8.69 8.01 -4.82
CA ASP A 62 -7.57 8.81 -5.28
C ASP A 62 -6.21 8.21 -4.91
N ALA A 63 -6.20 7.06 -4.26
CA ALA A 63 -4.97 6.36 -3.88
C ALA A 63 -5.02 4.94 -4.42
N THR A 64 -3.84 4.35 -4.60
CA THR A 64 -3.72 2.95 -5.03
C THR A 64 -3.48 2.09 -3.81
N PHE A 65 -4.28 1.04 -3.66
CA PHE A 65 -4.16 0.09 -2.55
C PHE A 65 -3.72 -1.25 -3.12
N ALA A 66 -2.51 -1.66 -2.79
CA ALA A 66 -1.89 -2.86 -3.37
C ALA A 66 -1.63 -3.89 -2.28
N LYS A 67 -1.81 -5.16 -2.63
CA LYS A 67 -1.59 -6.26 -1.70
C LYS A 67 -0.40 -7.07 -2.20
N LEU A 68 0.53 -7.35 -1.29
CA LEU A 68 1.73 -8.11 -1.60
C LEU A 68 1.70 -9.41 -0.83
N ASP A 69 1.46 -10.51 -1.54
CA ASP A 69 1.49 -11.85 -0.96
C ASP A 69 2.95 -12.27 -0.79
N THR A 70 3.41 -12.30 0.47
CA THR A 70 4.82 -12.57 0.73
C THR A 70 5.21 -14.00 0.45
N GLU A 71 4.25 -14.94 0.46
CA GLU A 71 4.55 -16.33 0.13
C GLU A 71 4.72 -16.52 -1.37
N ALA A 72 3.91 -15.83 -2.16
CA ALA A 72 3.99 -15.93 -3.60
C ALA A 72 5.13 -15.09 -4.17
N ASN A 73 5.64 -14.10 -3.42
CA ASN A 73 6.65 -13.17 -3.89
C ASN A 73 7.77 -13.06 -2.88
N GLN A 74 8.41 -14.20 -2.58
CA GLN A 74 9.41 -14.27 -1.50
C GLN A 74 10.66 -13.44 -1.81
N GLY A 75 11.07 -13.40 -3.07
CA GLY A 75 12.22 -12.58 -3.43
C GLY A 75 11.97 -11.10 -3.21
N LEU A 76 10.78 -10.63 -3.56
CA LEU A 76 10.42 -9.24 -3.34
C LEU A 76 10.31 -8.94 -1.85
N ALA A 77 9.67 -9.83 -1.09
CA ALA A 77 9.54 -9.63 0.36
C ALA A 77 10.92 -9.53 1.02
N SER A 78 11.86 -10.36 0.58
CA SER A 78 13.21 -10.33 1.10
C SER A 78 13.93 -9.03 0.71
N ALA A 79 13.79 -8.62 -0.54
CA ALA A 79 14.41 -7.37 -1.01
C ALA A 79 13.87 -6.17 -0.25
N LEU A 80 12.61 -6.20 0.13
CA LEU A 80 11.98 -5.14 0.92
C LEU A 80 12.25 -5.29 2.41
N GLU A 81 12.97 -6.33 2.81
CA GLU A 81 13.31 -6.59 4.21
C GLU A 81 12.08 -6.70 5.10
N ILE A 82 11.06 -7.38 4.59
CA ILE A 82 9.84 -7.60 5.37
C ILE A 82 10.08 -8.77 6.31
N GLN A 83 10.10 -8.47 7.61
CA GLN A 83 10.36 -9.45 8.64
C GLN A 83 9.12 -9.80 9.46
N SER A 84 8.13 -8.92 9.47
CA SER A 84 6.88 -9.12 10.19
C SER A 84 5.73 -8.79 9.29
N ILE A 85 4.62 -9.50 9.46
CA ILE A 85 3.41 -9.24 8.67
C ILE A 85 2.22 -9.14 9.62
N PRO A 86 1.24 -8.29 9.28
CA PRO A 86 1.26 -7.43 8.10
C PRO A 86 2.25 -6.30 8.26
N THR A 87 2.83 -5.86 7.15
CA THR A 87 3.61 -4.63 7.11
C THR A 87 2.94 -3.71 6.12
N LEU A 88 2.68 -2.49 6.57
CA LEU A 88 2.10 -1.47 5.71
C LEU A 88 3.19 -0.51 5.27
N MET A 89 3.29 -0.31 3.97
CA MET A 89 4.18 0.69 3.39
C MET A 89 3.34 1.69 2.63
N ILE A 90 3.67 2.97 2.74
CA ILE A 90 2.98 3.99 1.96
C ILE A 90 4.01 4.79 1.19
N PHE A 91 3.77 4.89 -0.11
CA PHE A 91 4.61 5.68 -1.01
C PHE A 91 3.82 6.90 -1.45
N ARG A 92 4.50 8.02 -1.57
CA ARG A 92 3.90 9.20 -2.17
C ARG A 92 4.85 9.75 -3.21
N ASP A 93 4.37 9.84 -4.46
CA ASP A 93 5.15 10.30 -5.60
C ASP A 93 6.45 9.49 -5.73
N GLY A 94 6.35 8.18 -5.47
CA GLY A 94 7.48 7.28 -5.60
C GLY A 94 8.41 7.22 -4.40
N ILE A 95 8.12 7.98 -3.34
CA ILE A 95 8.97 8.03 -2.15
C ILE A 95 8.28 7.30 -1.01
N LEU A 96 9.00 6.37 -0.36
CA LEU A 96 8.48 5.66 0.80
C LEU A 96 8.40 6.65 1.97
N VAL A 97 7.19 6.97 2.41
CA VAL A 97 6.98 7.96 3.48
C VAL A 97 6.51 7.32 4.77
N PHE A 98 6.14 6.05 4.76
CA PHE A 98 5.69 5.37 5.97
C PHE A 98 5.92 3.87 5.84
N ARG A 99 6.35 3.25 6.93
CA ARG A 99 6.51 1.79 6.98
C ARG A 99 6.40 1.33 8.42
N GLU A 100 5.43 0.45 8.70
CA GLU A 100 5.29 -0.14 10.03
C GLU A 100 4.66 -1.51 9.95
N ALA A 101 5.05 -2.37 10.88
CA ALA A 101 4.45 -3.68 11.04
C ALA A 101 3.26 -3.59 11.99
N GLY A 102 2.27 -4.45 11.75
CA GLY A 102 1.12 -4.58 12.62
C GLY A 102 -0.16 -4.14 11.96
N ALA A 103 -1.28 -4.73 12.43
CA ALA A 103 -2.61 -4.39 11.92
C ALA A 103 -3.08 -3.09 12.54
N LEU A 104 -3.46 -2.13 11.71
CA LEU A 104 -3.96 -0.85 12.18
C LEU A 104 -5.48 -0.91 12.29
N PRO A 105 -6.07 -0.29 13.33
CA PRO A 105 -7.52 -0.11 13.35
C PRO A 105 -7.94 0.91 12.29
N PRO A 106 -9.23 0.88 11.89
CA PRO A 106 -9.69 1.77 10.82
C PRO A 106 -9.40 3.25 11.06
N ALA A 107 -9.63 3.74 12.27
CA ALA A 107 -9.40 5.16 12.55
C ALA A 107 -7.94 5.55 12.40
N ALA A 108 -7.03 4.64 12.78
CA ALA A 108 -5.60 4.91 12.66
C ALA A 108 -5.18 4.98 11.20
N LEU A 109 -5.73 4.10 10.36
CA LEU A 109 -5.43 4.14 8.94
C LEU A 109 -5.95 5.42 8.29
N GLU A 110 -7.16 5.85 8.67
CA GLU A 110 -7.73 7.08 8.14
C GLU A 110 -6.88 8.30 8.53
N ASP A 111 -6.44 8.35 9.78
CA ASP A 111 -5.61 9.45 10.25
C ASP A 111 -4.27 9.48 9.51
N LEU A 112 -3.69 8.30 9.31
CA LEU A 112 -2.43 8.18 8.61
C LEU A 112 -2.55 8.64 7.15
N LEU A 113 -3.64 8.25 6.48
CA LEU A 113 -3.88 8.70 5.12
C LEU A 113 -3.99 10.22 5.05
N LYS A 114 -4.68 10.82 6.01
CA LYS A 114 -4.79 12.26 6.05
C LYS A 114 -3.41 12.91 6.18
N GLN A 115 -2.58 12.37 7.06
CA GLN A 115 -1.23 12.91 7.23
C GLN A 115 -0.40 12.80 5.95
N VAL A 116 -0.51 11.66 5.26
CA VAL A 116 0.23 11.47 4.02
C VAL A 116 -0.24 12.44 2.94
N LYS A 117 -1.56 12.67 2.86
CA LYS A 117 -2.12 13.62 1.90
C LYS A 117 -1.66 15.05 2.17
N ASP A 118 -1.40 15.38 3.44
CA ASP A 118 -1.01 16.72 3.84
C ASP A 118 0.50 16.97 3.79
N LEU A 119 1.30 15.96 3.43
CA LEU A 119 2.75 16.13 3.37
C LEU A 119 3.16 17.19 2.36
N ASP A 120 4.16 18.00 2.74
CA ASP A 120 4.81 18.93 1.83
C ASP A 120 5.87 18.15 1.06
N MET A 121 5.54 17.78 -0.18
CA MET A 121 6.41 16.91 -0.95
C MET A 121 7.68 17.61 -1.44
N GLU A 122 7.68 18.93 -1.55
CA GLU A 122 8.92 19.63 -1.83
C GLU A 122 9.92 19.46 -0.70
N GLU A 123 9.43 19.58 0.53
CA GLU A 123 10.28 19.39 1.69
C GLU A 123 10.76 17.93 1.80
N VAL A 124 9.85 16.98 1.54
CA VAL A 124 10.22 15.56 1.58
C VAL A 124 11.32 15.27 0.55
N ARG A 125 11.15 15.78 -0.67
CA ARG A 125 12.17 15.56 -1.70
C ARG A 125 13.49 16.19 -1.32
N ARG A 126 13.47 17.37 -0.71
CA ARG A 126 14.68 18.02 -0.26
C ARG A 126 15.42 17.19 0.79
N GLN A 127 14.67 16.62 1.73
CA GLN A 127 15.27 15.78 2.76
C GLN A 127 15.87 14.51 2.18
N VAL A 128 15.20 13.90 1.20
CA VAL A 128 15.73 12.72 0.53
C VAL A 128 17.04 13.05 -0.19
N GLU A 129 17.08 14.19 -0.87
CA GLU A 129 18.30 14.63 -1.56
C GLU A 129 19.44 14.87 -0.59
N GLU A 130 19.15 15.46 0.56
CA GLU A 130 20.17 15.67 1.59
C GLU A 130 20.72 14.36 2.12
N GLN A 131 19.86 13.39 2.36
CA GLN A 131 20.29 12.08 2.82
C GLN A 131 21.15 11.38 1.78
N ASN A 132 20.78 11.48 0.51
CA ASN A 132 21.55 10.86 -0.55
C ASN A 132 22.92 11.54 -0.71
N ALA A 133 22.98 12.86 -0.50
CA ALA A 133 24.23 13.58 -0.58
C ALA A 133 25.19 13.21 0.55
N GLN A 134 24.65 12.85 1.72
CA GLN A 134 25.46 12.47 2.87
C GLN A 134 25.84 11.00 2.86
N GLY A 135 25.04 10.18 2.22
CA GLY A 135 25.26 8.76 2.14
C GLY A 135 26.11 8.36 0.98
#